data_1dae7c3db42dba24c0eee02bec248bbc
#
_entry.id   1dae7c3db42dba24c0eee02bec248bbc
#
_cell.length_a   1.000
_cell.length_b   1.000
_cell.length_c   1.000
_cell.angle_alpha   90.00
_cell.angle_beta   90.00
_cell.angle_gamma   90.00
#
_symmetry.space_group_name_H-M   'P 1'
#
loop_
_entity.id
_entity.type
_entity.pdbx_description
1 polymer ?
#
loop_
_entity_poly.entity_id
_entity_poly.type
_entity_poly.pdbx_seq_one_letter_code
_entity_poly.pdbx_strand_id
1 'polypeptide(L)'
;MVTIPVAALTSTGKTIPLVGFGTAEYPFSSSNEASKEAALQAIRSGYRHFDTAALYQSEQPLGEAIAEALSLGLIKSRDELFITSKLWVSNAHRHLVLPALQNTLKNLGLEYLDLYLIHFPASLRPGSVYPFKEDDIVAMDYESVWEAMEECQLLRLTKTIGVSNFTCKKLHKLLATAKIHPAVNQVEMNPVWQQTKLREFCEEKGIHITAYSPLGAKGTPWGTSRVMESEILKEIATSKGKTIAQVCLRWIYTQGVSVVVKSFDKERMKENLDIFDWKLSAEDLHKIEQIPQSRGSLAEVYITEKGPFKSIEDIWDGEI
;
A
#
# COMPACT_ATOMS: atom_id res chain seq x y z
N MET A 1 -9.37 23.88 1.57
CA MET A 1 -8.83 22.50 1.68
C MET A 1 -8.78 21.89 0.29
N VAL A 2 -7.71 21.20 -0.05
CA VAL A 2 -7.61 20.47 -1.32
C VAL A 2 -8.60 19.31 -1.28
N THR A 3 -9.41 19.16 -2.32
CA THR A 3 -10.29 17.99 -2.47
C THR A 3 -9.50 16.89 -3.17
N ILE A 4 -9.22 15.79 -2.48
CA ILE A 4 -8.54 14.63 -3.06
C ILE A 4 -9.55 13.88 -3.93
N PRO A 5 -9.28 13.68 -5.24
CA PRO A 5 -10.12 12.87 -6.11
C PRO A 5 -10.21 11.41 -5.62
N VAL A 6 -11.28 10.73 -6.01
CA VAL A 6 -11.53 9.32 -5.66
C VAL A 6 -11.60 8.46 -6.92
N ALA A 7 -11.20 7.19 -6.80
CA ALA A 7 -11.44 6.16 -7.82
C ALA A 7 -12.54 5.19 -7.34
N ALA A 8 -13.29 4.64 -8.29
CA ALA A 8 -14.25 3.59 -8.01
C ALA A 8 -13.53 2.24 -7.83
N LEU A 9 -13.90 1.48 -6.80
CA LEU A 9 -13.54 0.08 -6.65
C LEU A 9 -14.64 -0.76 -7.32
N THR A 10 -14.41 -1.14 -8.57
CA THR A 10 -15.43 -1.74 -9.45
C THR A 10 -16.07 -2.98 -8.85
N SER A 11 -15.30 -3.81 -8.15
CA SER A 11 -15.81 -5.05 -7.53
C SER A 11 -16.80 -4.82 -6.38
N THR A 12 -16.83 -3.61 -5.78
CA THR A 12 -17.63 -3.35 -4.57
C THR A 12 -18.54 -2.12 -4.66
N GLY A 13 -18.39 -1.29 -5.70
CA GLY A 13 -19.09 -0.02 -5.83
C GLY A 13 -18.68 1.04 -4.80
N LYS A 14 -17.61 0.80 -4.04
CA LYS A 14 -17.03 1.76 -3.10
C LYS A 14 -16.02 2.66 -3.82
N THR A 15 -15.57 3.71 -3.15
CA THR A 15 -14.53 4.61 -3.68
C THR A 15 -13.33 4.64 -2.76
N ILE A 16 -12.14 4.89 -3.34
CA ILE A 16 -10.88 5.06 -2.62
C ILE A 16 -10.27 6.43 -2.97
N PRO A 17 -9.84 7.25 -1.99
CA PRO A 17 -9.12 8.48 -2.27
C PRO A 17 -7.78 8.19 -2.95
N LEU A 18 -7.48 8.93 -4.03
CA LEU A 18 -6.31 8.68 -4.87
C LEU A 18 -4.97 9.03 -4.22
N VAL A 19 -4.96 9.86 -3.17
CA VAL A 19 -3.76 10.11 -2.37
C VAL A 19 -4.05 9.76 -0.91
N GLY A 20 -3.28 8.82 -0.39
CA GLY A 20 -3.33 8.36 0.99
C GLY A 20 -2.03 8.64 1.75
N PHE A 21 -2.15 8.66 3.07
CA PHE A 21 -1.04 8.78 4.00
C PHE A 21 -0.58 7.39 4.44
N GLY A 22 0.68 7.04 4.14
CA GLY A 22 1.32 5.80 4.60
C GLY A 22 1.96 5.97 5.97
N THR A 23 1.86 4.96 6.82
CA THR A 23 2.40 4.97 8.19
C THR A 23 3.65 4.11 8.38
N ALA A 24 4.13 3.41 7.33
CA ALA A 24 5.33 2.57 7.42
C ALA A 24 6.58 3.40 7.70
N GLU A 25 7.22 3.17 8.82
CA GLU A 25 8.52 3.76 9.21
C GLU A 25 9.52 2.65 9.50
N TYR A 26 10.77 2.83 9.09
CA TYR A 26 11.83 1.87 9.38
C TYR A 26 12.95 2.53 10.21
N PRO A 27 13.42 1.88 11.28
CA PRO A 27 12.92 0.61 11.84
C PRO A 27 11.49 0.74 12.40
N PHE A 28 10.72 -0.38 12.33
CA PHE A 28 9.33 -0.39 12.83
C PHE A 28 9.24 -0.04 14.31
N SER A 29 8.17 0.62 14.73
CA SER A 29 7.93 1.12 16.10
C SER A 29 8.94 2.15 16.63
N SER A 30 9.53 2.95 15.77
CA SER A 30 10.52 3.95 16.17
C SER A 30 9.97 5.02 17.12
N SER A 31 8.72 5.45 16.99
CA SER A 31 8.05 6.39 17.91
C SER A 31 6.53 6.40 17.73
N ASN A 32 5.79 5.90 18.72
CA ASN A 32 4.33 5.93 18.73
C ASN A 32 3.77 7.36 18.72
N GLU A 33 4.37 8.28 19.50
CA GLU A 33 3.90 9.68 19.60
C GLU A 33 4.15 10.44 18.28
N ALA A 34 5.33 10.28 17.66
CA ALA A 34 5.61 10.91 16.37
C ALA A 34 4.69 10.38 15.25
N SER A 35 4.39 9.10 15.26
CA SER A 35 3.46 8.46 14.29
C SER A 35 2.03 8.97 14.48
N LYS A 36 1.56 9.12 15.74
CA LYS A 36 0.26 9.69 16.08
C LYS A 36 0.16 11.15 15.62
N GLU A 37 1.13 11.98 15.97
CA GLU A 37 1.14 13.41 15.59
C GLU A 37 1.19 13.58 14.07
N ALA A 38 1.97 12.77 13.36
CA ALA A 38 2.03 12.79 11.90
C ALA A 38 0.66 12.42 11.27
N ALA A 39 -0.03 11.40 11.79
CA ALA A 39 -1.36 11.01 11.32
C ALA A 39 -2.39 12.13 11.59
N LEU A 40 -2.36 12.74 12.78
CA LEU A 40 -3.22 13.87 13.13
C LEU A 40 -2.97 15.07 12.22
N GLN A 41 -1.69 15.38 11.96
CA GLN A 41 -1.30 16.46 11.03
C GLN A 41 -1.73 16.16 9.59
N ALA A 42 -1.69 14.90 9.16
CA ALA A 42 -2.20 14.50 7.85
C ALA A 42 -3.72 14.73 7.75
N ILE A 43 -4.50 14.38 8.78
CA ILE A 43 -5.95 14.68 8.86
C ILE A 43 -6.19 16.21 8.74
N ARG A 44 -5.44 17.04 9.48
CA ARG A 44 -5.51 18.49 9.42
C ARG A 44 -5.17 19.03 8.03
N SER A 45 -4.24 18.40 7.32
CA SER A 45 -3.83 18.75 5.96
C SER A 45 -4.84 18.33 4.89
N GLY A 46 -5.84 17.51 5.23
CA GLY A 46 -6.90 17.10 4.32
C GLY A 46 -6.80 15.66 3.83
N TYR A 47 -5.83 14.87 4.28
CA TYR A 47 -5.81 13.44 3.98
C TYR A 47 -7.04 12.75 4.56
N ARG A 48 -7.62 11.82 3.77
CA ARG A 48 -8.77 11.01 4.16
C ARG A 48 -8.58 9.52 3.90
N HIS A 49 -7.44 9.12 3.36
CA HIS A 49 -7.01 7.73 3.19
C HIS A 49 -5.75 7.48 4.01
N PHE A 50 -5.76 6.47 4.88
CA PHE A 50 -4.65 6.09 5.75
C PHE A 50 -4.33 4.61 5.54
N ASP A 51 -3.05 4.33 5.33
CA ASP A 51 -2.52 2.99 5.12
C ASP A 51 -1.59 2.59 6.26
N THR A 52 -1.95 1.53 6.96
CA THR A 52 -1.16 0.91 8.02
C THR A 52 -1.02 -0.60 7.79
N ALA A 53 -0.40 -1.32 8.71
CA ALA A 53 -0.31 -2.77 8.74
C ALA A 53 0.06 -3.27 10.14
N ALA A 54 -0.31 -4.50 10.46
CA ALA A 54 0.08 -5.14 11.74
C ALA A 54 1.62 -5.16 11.92
N LEU A 55 2.39 -5.36 10.83
CA LEU A 55 3.86 -5.32 10.87
C LEU A 55 4.42 -3.96 11.28
N TYR A 56 3.78 -2.86 10.89
CA TYR A 56 4.36 -1.51 11.08
C TYR A 56 4.30 -1.01 12.51
N GLN A 57 3.50 -1.65 13.35
CA GLN A 57 3.23 -1.26 14.76
C GLN A 57 2.64 0.15 14.88
N SER A 58 2.06 0.66 13.79
CA SER A 58 1.45 1.99 13.69
C SER A 58 -0.08 2.00 13.79
N GLU A 59 -0.71 0.82 14.02
CA GLU A 59 -2.16 0.72 14.13
C GLU A 59 -2.68 1.49 15.36
N GLN A 60 -2.10 1.30 16.54
CA GLN A 60 -2.52 1.99 17.76
C GLN A 60 -2.31 3.51 17.66
N PRO A 61 -1.13 4.04 17.27
CA PRO A 61 -0.95 5.49 17.09
C PRO A 61 -1.93 6.10 16.07
N LEU A 62 -2.24 5.39 14.99
CA LEU A 62 -3.23 5.85 14.02
C LEU A 62 -4.64 5.89 14.63
N GLY A 63 -5.03 4.86 15.39
CA GLY A 63 -6.32 4.82 16.10
C GLY A 63 -6.48 5.98 17.08
N GLU A 64 -5.44 6.26 17.87
CA GLU A 64 -5.40 7.41 18.80
C GLU A 64 -5.52 8.75 18.05
N ALA A 65 -4.83 8.91 16.92
CA ALA A 65 -4.93 10.10 16.08
C ALA A 65 -6.36 10.31 15.52
N ILE A 66 -7.02 9.22 15.11
CA ILE A 66 -8.41 9.26 14.63
C ILE A 66 -9.36 9.68 15.75
N ALA A 67 -9.24 9.09 16.94
CA ALA A 67 -10.04 9.44 18.10
C ALA A 67 -9.85 10.91 18.51
N GLU A 68 -8.63 11.40 18.51
CA GLU A 68 -8.32 12.81 18.78
C GLU A 68 -8.88 13.74 17.69
N ALA A 69 -8.78 13.36 16.41
CA ALA A 69 -9.33 14.13 15.29
C ALA A 69 -10.86 14.28 15.39
N LEU A 70 -11.57 13.24 15.82
CA LEU A 70 -12.99 13.27 16.12
C LEU A 70 -13.30 14.22 17.30
N SER A 71 -12.56 14.08 18.39
CA SER A 71 -12.72 14.95 19.58
C SER A 71 -12.47 16.43 19.28
N LEU A 72 -11.52 16.75 18.42
CA LEU A 72 -11.18 18.10 17.98
C LEU A 72 -12.10 18.64 16.86
N GLY A 73 -13.04 17.83 16.35
CA GLY A 73 -13.92 18.20 15.24
C GLY A 73 -13.22 18.39 13.90
N LEU A 74 -12.03 17.82 13.71
CA LEU A 74 -11.29 17.83 12.43
C LEU A 74 -11.97 16.94 11.38
N ILE A 75 -12.66 15.91 11.83
CA ILE A 75 -13.59 15.07 11.09
C ILE A 75 -14.88 14.92 11.91
N LYS A 76 -16.01 14.74 11.22
CA LYS A 76 -17.33 14.63 11.88
C LYS A 76 -17.67 13.19 12.26
N SER A 77 -17.17 12.24 11.49
CA SER A 77 -17.39 10.81 11.72
C SER A 77 -16.24 9.98 11.16
N ARG A 78 -16.14 8.72 11.60
CA ARG A 78 -15.22 7.70 11.08
C ARG A 78 -15.42 7.47 9.58
N ASP A 79 -16.60 7.65 9.05
CA ASP A 79 -16.95 7.42 7.65
C ASP A 79 -16.31 8.43 6.68
N GLU A 80 -15.76 9.53 7.19
CA GLU A 80 -14.95 10.45 6.37
C GLU A 80 -13.58 9.88 6.00
N LEU A 81 -13.15 8.81 6.67
CA LEU A 81 -11.83 8.21 6.47
C LEU A 81 -11.94 6.87 5.75
N PHE A 82 -10.97 6.63 4.87
CA PHE A 82 -10.69 5.34 4.26
C PHE A 82 -9.45 4.74 4.95
N ILE A 83 -9.64 3.67 5.72
CA ILE A 83 -8.58 3.04 6.51
C ILE A 83 -8.24 1.67 5.93
N THR A 84 -6.96 1.50 5.58
CA THR A 84 -6.38 0.25 5.09
C THR A 84 -5.44 -0.33 6.15
N SER A 85 -5.59 -1.62 6.46
CA SER A 85 -4.55 -2.39 7.16
C SER A 85 -4.32 -3.73 6.46
N LYS A 86 -3.31 -4.51 6.94
CA LYS A 86 -2.82 -5.67 6.22
C LYS A 86 -2.58 -6.85 7.15
N LEU A 87 -3.00 -8.04 6.69
CA LEU A 87 -2.71 -9.34 7.29
C LEU A 87 -1.22 -9.64 7.15
N TRP A 88 -0.50 -9.77 8.27
CA TRP A 88 0.90 -10.15 8.22
C TRP A 88 1.10 -11.63 7.88
N VAL A 89 2.19 -11.97 7.25
CA VAL A 89 2.49 -13.30 6.71
C VAL A 89 2.50 -14.44 7.75
N SER A 90 2.79 -14.16 9.03
CA SER A 90 2.69 -15.17 10.11
C SER A 90 1.24 -15.49 10.49
N ASN A 91 0.28 -14.67 10.06
CA ASN A 91 -1.14 -14.87 10.24
C ASN A 91 -1.85 -15.30 8.93
N ALA A 92 -1.11 -15.46 7.83
CA ALA A 92 -1.65 -15.90 6.55
C ALA A 92 -1.93 -17.42 6.55
N HIS A 93 -2.83 -17.84 7.46
CA HIS A 93 -3.37 -19.19 7.64
C HIS A 93 -4.86 -19.07 7.92
N ARG A 94 -5.70 -19.90 7.29
CA ARG A 94 -7.17 -19.83 7.36
C ARG A 94 -7.69 -19.46 8.76
N HIS A 95 -7.26 -20.21 9.78
CA HIS A 95 -7.74 -20.06 11.17
C HIS A 95 -7.20 -18.83 11.90
N LEU A 96 -6.20 -18.13 11.35
CA LEU A 96 -5.57 -16.95 11.96
C LEU A 96 -6.02 -15.62 11.34
N VAL A 97 -6.62 -15.63 10.14
CA VAL A 97 -7.03 -14.39 9.43
C VAL A 97 -8.03 -13.58 10.25
N LEU A 98 -9.13 -14.20 10.67
CA LEU A 98 -10.16 -13.51 11.45
C LEU A 98 -9.64 -13.01 12.80
N PRO A 99 -8.94 -13.80 13.63
CA PRO A 99 -8.32 -13.29 14.86
C PRO A 99 -7.33 -12.14 14.62
N ALA A 100 -6.55 -12.19 13.53
CA ALA A 100 -5.62 -11.12 13.18
C ALA A 100 -6.36 -9.82 12.87
N LEU A 101 -7.44 -9.85 12.08
CA LEU A 101 -8.26 -8.68 11.80
C LEU A 101 -8.91 -8.13 13.07
N GLN A 102 -9.43 -8.98 13.95
CA GLN A 102 -10.01 -8.56 15.23
C GLN A 102 -8.96 -7.83 16.10
N ASN A 103 -7.71 -8.32 16.11
CA ASN A 103 -6.62 -7.66 16.81
C ASN A 103 -6.26 -6.30 16.17
N THR A 104 -6.20 -6.23 14.84
CA THR A 104 -6.03 -4.96 14.09
C THR A 104 -7.11 -3.94 14.46
N LEU A 105 -8.37 -4.35 14.46
CA LEU A 105 -9.50 -3.48 14.84
C LEU A 105 -9.42 -3.01 16.29
N LYS A 106 -9.01 -3.90 17.20
CA LYS A 106 -8.74 -3.55 18.60
C LYS A 106 -7.62 -2.51 18.73
N ASN A 107 -6.49 -2.69 18.03
CA ASN A 107 -5.37 -1.75 18.05
C ASN A 107 -5.78 -0.37 17.53
N LEU A 108 -6.55 -0.33 16.44
CA LEU A 108 -7.08 0.91 15.86
C LEU A 108 -8.23 1.53 16.65
N GLY A 109 -8.87 0.79 17.57
CA GLY A 109 -10.09 1.24 18.25
C GLY A 109 -11.26 1.45 17.28
N LEU A 110 -11.36 0.64 16.22
CA LEU A 110 -12.37 0.75 15.16
C LEU A 110 -13.24 -0.50 15.07
N GLU A 111 -14.46 -0.33 14.60
CA GLU A 111 -15.41 -1.45 14.38
C GLU A 111 -15.19 -2.14 13.04
N TYR A 112 -14.64 -1.41 12.03
CA TYR A 112 -14.40 -1.93 10.69
C TYR A 112 -13.23 -1.22 10.00
N LEU A 113 -12.63 -1.91 9.02
CA LEU A 113 -11.73 -1.32 8.02
C LEU A 113 -12.50 -0.99 6.72
N ASP A 114 -11.98 -0.05 5.94
CA ASP A 114 -12.45 0.15 4.57
C ASP A 114 -11.82 -0.86 3.62
N LEU A 115 -10.55 -1.24 3.87
CA LEU A 115 -9.81 -2.21 3.07
C LEU A 115 -8.88 -3.05 3.95
N TYR A 116 -8.97 -4.38 3.81
CA TYR A 116 -8.03 -5.32 4.44
C TYR A 116 -7.29 -6.10 3.37
N LEU A 117 -5.94 -6.09 3.43
CA LEU A 117 -5.07 -6.68 2.41
C LEU A 117 -4.29 -7.88 2.95
N ILE A 118 -4.08 -8.91 2.14
CA ILE A 118 -2.96 -9.83 2.35
C ILE A 118 -1.67 -9.06 2.06
N HIS A 119 -0.77 -8.93 3.05
CA HIS A 119 0.39 -8.04 2.96
C HIS A 119 1.45 -8.51 1.95
N PHE A 120 1.67 -9.80 1.87
CA PHE A 120 2.62 -10.41 0.94
C PHE A 120 2.17 -11.84 0.58
N PRO A 121 2.45 -12.33 -0.65
CA PRO A 121 2.02 -13.65 -1.11
C PRO A 121 2.88 -14.80 -0.56
N ALA A 122 3.14 -14.80 0.74
CA ALA A 122 3.88 -15.83 1.47
C ALA A 122 3.23 -16.10 2.82
N SER A 123 3.57 -17.22 3.45
CA SER A 123 3.23 -17.52 4.83
C SER A 123 4.49 -17.80 5.63
N LEU A 124 4.45 -17.48 6.92
CA LEU A 124 5.41 -17.94 7.91
C LEU A 124 4.71 -18.93 8.85
N ARG A 125 5.48 -19.76 9.54
CA ARG A 125 4.94 -20.55 10.64
C ARG A 125 4.21 -19.65 11.63
N PRO A 126 3.06 -20.07 12.17
CA PRO A 126 2.35 -19.29 13.18
C PRO A 126 3.24 -18.91 14.35
N GLY A 127 3.17 -17.62 14.77
CA GLY A 127 3.99 -17.11 15.87
C GLY A 127 5.40 -16.63 15.49
N SER A 128 5.83 -16.82 14.23
CA SER A 128 7.11 -16.24 13.78
C SER A 128 7.04 -14.71 13.77
N VAL A 129 8.11 -14.08 14.26
CA VAL A 129 8.24 -12.61 14.37
C VAL A 129 9.39 -12.12 13.48
N TYR A 130 9.31 -10.87 13.04
CA TYR A 130 10.38 -10.24 12.27
C TYR A 130 11.53 -9.78 13.20
N PRO A 131 12.80 -10.04 12.85
CA PRO A 131 13.28 -10.85 11.74
C PRO A 131 13.03 -12.36 11.96
N PHE A 132 12.53 -13.04 10.94
CA PHE A 132 12.21 -14.47 10.98
C PHE A 132 13.37 -15.34 10.44
N LYS A 133 13.32 -16.65 10.75
CA LYS A 133 14.32 -17.64 10.32
C LYS A 133 13.91 -18.27 8.98
N GLU A 134 14.89 -18.83 8.27
CA GLU A 134 14.64 -19.55 7.00
C GLU A 134 13.59 -20.65 7.14
N ASP A 135 13.67 -21.47 8.20
CA ASP A 135 12.73 -22.57 8.45
C ASP A 135 11.30 -22.09 8.79
N ASP A 136 11.11 -20.80 9.03
CA ASP A 136 9.78 -20.22 9.29
C ASP A 136 8.98 -20.02 7.99
N ILE A 137 9.65 -19.92 6.83
CA ILE A 137 9.01 -19.62 5.55
C ILE A 137 8.33 -20.87 5.00
N VAL A 138 7.02 -20.78 4.79
CA VAL A 138 6.19 -21.87 4.27
C VAL A 138 5.36 -21.41 3.08
N ALA A 139 4.93 -22.38 2.26
CA ALA A 139 4.02 -22.08 1.15
C ALA A 139 2.69 -21.55 1.66
N MET A 140 2.19 -20.47 1.04
CA MET A 140 0.87 -19.93 1.34
C MET A 140 -0.21 -20.76 0.64
N ASP A 141 -1.22 -21.17 1.38
CA ASP A 141 -2.45 -21.70 0.83
C ASP A 141 -3.38 -20.53 0.45
N TYR A 142 -3.29 -20.11 -0.82
CA TYR A 142 -4.01 -18.94 -1.33
C TYR A 142 -5.52 -19.08 -1.19
N GLU A 143 -6.06 -20.26 -1.48
CA GLU A 143 -7.49 -20.53 -1.49
C GLU A 143 -8.07 -20.43 -0.06
N SER A 144 -7.51 -21.15 0.90
CA SER A 144 -8.01 -21.16 2.26
C SER A 144 -7.85 -19.82 2.98
N VAL A 145 -6.73 -19.12 2.72
CA VAL A 145 -6.51 -17.77 3.29
C VAL A 145 -7.49 -16.77 2.67
N TRP A 146 -7.73 -16.85 1.35
CA TRP A 146 -8.68 -15.96 0.70
C TRP A 146 -10.11 -16.20 1.14
N GLU A 147 -10.55 -17.45 1.30
CA GLU A 147 -11.87 -17.77 1.89
C GLU A 147 -12.05 -17.13 3.27
N ALA A 148 -11.00 -17.12 4.10
CA ALA A 148 -11.05 -16.44 5.40
C ALA A 148 -11.08 -14.90 5.29
N MET A 149 -10.44 -14.33 4.25
CA MET A 149 -10.58 -12.90 3.93
C MET A 149 -12.01 -12.56 3.50
N GLU A 150 -12.63 -13.40 2.67
CA GLU A 150 -14.03 -13.27 2.26
C GLU A 150 -14.98 -13.33 3.48
N GLU A 151 -14.74 -14.27 4.42
CA GLU A 151 -15.47 -14.37 5.68
C GLU A 151 -15.39 -13.05 6.49
N CYS A 152 -14.22 -12.44 6.58
CA CYS A 152 -14.04 -11.15 7.24
C CYS A 152 -14.91 -10.04 6.62
N GLN A 153 -15.04 -10.02 5.29
CA GLN A 153 -15.92 -9.08 4.60
C GLN A 153 -17.41 -9.40 4.83
N LEU A 154 -17.79 -10.66 4.79
CA LEU A 154 -19.17 -11.09 5.07
C LEU A 154 -19.60 -10.75 6.50
N LEU A 155 -18.69 -10.84 7.46
CA LEU A 155 -18.90 -10.42 8.86
C LEU A 155 -18.89 -8.89 9.03
N ARG A 156 -18.65 -8.12 7.95
CA ARG A 156 -18.60 -6.64 7.94
C ARG A 156 -17.48 -6.05 8.79
N LEU A 157 -16.46 -6.81 9.11
CA LEU A 157 -15.26 -6.31 9.80
C LEU A 157 -14.33 -5.53 8.86
N THR A 158 -14.51 -5.71 7.56
CA THR A 158 -13.94 -4.86 6.51
C THR A 158 -14.95 -4.63 5.40
N LYS A 159 -14.97 -3.44 4.79
CA LYS A 159 -15.87 -3.13 3.67
C LYS A 159 -15.42 -3.76 2.37
N THR A 160 -14.10 -3.89 2.17
CA THR A 160 -13.47 -4.49 0.99
C THR A 160 -12.25 -5.29 1.38
N ILE A 161 -11.88 -6.25 0.55
CA ILE A 161 -10.68 -7.07 0.69
C ILE A 161 -9.81 -6.98 -0.55
N GLY A 162 -8.53 -7.20 -0.39
CA GLY A 162 -7.56 -7.16 -1.48
C GLY A 162 -6.25 -7.83 -1.11
N VAL A 163 -5.27 -7.59 -1.96
CA VAL A 163 -3.94 -8.19 -1.84
C VAL A 163 -2.86 -7.12 -1.97
N SER A 164 -1.65 -7.47 -1.59
CA SER A 164 -0.46 -6.66 -1.82
C SER A 164 0.69 -7.53 -2.30
N ASN A 165 1.49 -7.00 -3.25
CA ASN A 165 2.63 -7.69 -3.85
C ASN A 165 2.28 -8.93 -4.69
N PHE A 166 1.07 -9.02 -5.22
CA PHE A 166 0.68 -10.10 -6.11
C PHE A 166 1.07 -9.77 -7.56
N THR A 167 1.71 -10.75 -8.22
CA THR A 167 2.01 -10.74 -9.65
C THR A 167 0.78 -11.12 -10.47
N CYS A 168 0.81 -10.91 -11.79
CA CYS A 168 -0.27 -11.37 -12.69
C CYS A 168 -0.56 -12.87 -12.49
N LYS A 169 0.48 -13.71 -12.38
CA LYS A 169 0.34 -15.16 -12.19
C LYS A 169 -0.34 -15.50 -10.86
N LYS A 170 0.05 -14.83 -9.76
CA LYS A 170 -0.56 -15.04 -8.44
C LYS A 170 -2.01 -14.54 -8.40
N LEU A 171 -2.30 -13.41 -9.04
CA LEU A 171 -3.68 -12.91 -9.19
C LEU A 171 -4.51 -13.89 -10.02
N HIS A 172 -3.98 -14.40 -11.13
CA HIS A 172 -4.69 -15.39 -11.95
C HIS A 172 -5.05 -16.64 -11.14
N LYS A 173 -4.11 -17.14 -10.33
CA LYS A 173 -4.35 -18.29 -9.43
C LYS A 173 -5.43 -17.97 -8.40
N LEU A 174 -5.38 -16.81 -7.77
CA LEU A 174 -6.37 -16.39 -6.78
C LEU A 174 -7.77 -16.25 -7.39
N LEU A 175 -7.88 -15.60 -8.54
CA LEU A 175 -9.15 -15.38 -9.24
C LEU A 175 -9.84 -16.66 -9.68
N ALA A 176 -9.12 -17.77 -9.82
CA ALA A 176 -9.70 -19.05 -10.20
C ALA A 176 -10.63 -19.65 -9.13
N THR A 177 -10.44 -19.30 -7.86
CA THR A 177 -11.20 -19.83 -6.72
C THR A 177 -11.95 -18.74 -5.93
N ALA A 178 -11.59 -17.47 -6.08
CA ALA A 178 -12.19 -16.36 -5.36
C ALA A 178 -13.68 -16.18 -5.70
N LYS A 179 -14.54 -16.14 -4.69
CA LYS A 179 -15.97 -15.81 -4.79
C LYS A 179 -16.17 -14.29 -4.75
N ILE A 180 -15.37 -13.60 -3.96
CA ILE A 180 -15.27 -12.15 -3.91
C ILE A 180 -13.89 -11.79 -4.50
N HIS A 181 -13.88 -11.09 -5.63
CA HIS A 181 -12.61 -10.67 -6.25
C HIS A 181 -11.89 -9.64 -5.40
N PRO A 182 -10.54 -9.63 -5.38
CA PRO A 182 -9.77 -8.59 -4.72
C PRO A 182 -10.12 -7.22 -5.32
N ALA A 183 -10.48 -6.27 -4.46
CA ALA A 183 -10.80 -4.91 -4.89
C ALA A 183 -9.53 -4.11 -5.25
N VAL A 184 -8.43 -4.41 -4.59
CA VAL A 184 -7.15 -3.70 -4.70
C VAL A 184 -5.99 -4.69 -4.75
N ASN A 185 -4.99 -4.39 -5.58
CA ASN A 185 -3.63 -4.92 -5.45
C ASN A 185 -2.70 -3.75 -5.12
N GLN A 186 -2.14 -3.73 -3.91
CA GLN A 186 -1.19 -2.69 -3.49
C GLN A 186 0.24 -3.16 -3.80
N VAL A 187 0.96 -2.40 -4.64
CA VAL A 187 2.29 -2.80 -5.15
C VAL A 187 3.28 -1.66 -5.12
N GLU A 188 4.58 -1.98 -5.12
CA GLU A 188 5.60 -1.00 -5.42
C GLU A 188 5.35 -0.42 -6.81
N MET A 189 5.17 0.91 -6.88
CA MET A 189 5.03 1.59 -8.17
C MET A 189 5.55 3.02 -8.09
N ASN A 190 6.41 3.35 -9.03
CA ASN A 190 7.03 4.66 -9.19
C ASN A 190 7.58 4.79 -10.63
N PRO A 191 8.09 5.95 -11.07
CA PRO A 191 8.60 6.12 -12.44
C PRO A 191 9.72 5.16 -12.85
N VAL A 192 10.50 4.61 -11.91
CA VAL A 192 11.56 3.62 -12.21
C VAL A 192 11.08 2.17 -12.07
N TRP A 193 9.83 1.96 -11.66
CA TRP A 193 9.14 0.68 -11.63
C TRP A 193 7.65 0.86 -11.93
N GLN A 194 7.29 0.91 -13.22
CA GLN A 194 5.99 1.40 -13.71
C GLN A 194 4.87 0.35 -13.68
N GLN A 195 5.18 -0.93 -13.50
CA GLN A 195 4.21 -2.02 -13.38
C GLN A 195 3.24 -2.13 -14.58
N THR A 196 3.69 -1.81 -15.80
CA THR A 196 2.82 -1.68 -16.97
C THR A 196 1.96 -2.93 -17.21
N LYS A 197 2.59 -4.11 -17.30
CA LYS A 197 1.87 -5.39 -17.49
C LYS A 197 0.87 -5.69 -16.38
N LEU A 198 1.26 -5.45 -15.13
CA LEU A 198 0.40 -5.70 -13.98
C LEU A 198 -0.79 -4.74 -13.95
N ARG A 199 -0.58 -3.46 -14.31
CA ARG A 199 -1.66 -2.46 -14.41
C ARG A 199 -2.68 -2.85 -15.46
N GLU A 200 -2.24 -3.21 -16.66
CA GLU A 200 -3.10 -3.69 -17.75
C GLU A 200 -3.91 -4.91 -17.32
N PHE A 201 -3.27 -5.90 -16.69
CA PHE A 201 -3.94 -7.08 -16.16
C PHE A 201 -4.99 -6.72 -15.10
N CYS A 202 -4.62 -5.86 -14.14
CA CYS A 202 -5.54 -5.45 -13.07
C CYS A 202 -6.74 -4.65 -13.61
N GLU A 203 -6.52 -3.76 -14.58
CA GLU A 203 -7.57 -3.01 -15.26
C GLU A 203 -8.56 -3.95 -15.96
N GLU A 204 -8.06 -4.94 -16.72
CA GLU A 204 -8.89 -5.96 -17.36
C GLU A 204 -9.76 -6.75 -16.36
N LYS A 205 -9.20 -7.03 -15.17
CA LYS A 205 -9.89 -7.80 -14.12
C LYS A 205 -10.71 -6.93 -13.14
N GLY A 206 -10.75 -5.61 -13.33
CA GLY A 206 -11.45 -4.69 -12.46
C GLY A 206 -10.83 -4.57 -11.06
N ILE A 207 -9.52 -4.82 -10.93
CA ILE A 207 -8.74 -4.70 -9.70
C ILE A 207 -8.03 -3.35 -9.69
N HIS A 208 -8.30 -2.52 -8.67
CA HIS A 208 -7.63 -1.23 -8.53
C HIS A 208 -6.18 -1.40 -8.07
N ILE A 209 -5.24 -0.63 -8.62
CA ILE A 209 -3.85 -0.58 -8.14
C ILE A 209 -3.70 0.54 -7.11
N THR A 210 -3.02 0.24 -6.00
CA THR A 210 -2.50 1.24 -5.06
C THR A 210 -0.97 1.19 -5.07
N ALA A 211 -0.33 2.32 -5.34
CA ALA A 211 1.13 2.44 -5.36
C ALA A 211 1.69 2.67 -3.95
N TYR A 212 2.60 1.81 -3.48
CA TYR A 212 3.46 2.11 -2.34
C TYR A 212 4.89 2.45 -2.80
N SER A 213 5.69 3.05 -1.92
CA SER A 213 7.05 3.54 -2.23
C SER A 213 7.13 4.41 -3.50
N PRO A 214 6.24 5.41 -3.66
CA PRO A 214 6.19 6.24 -4.87
C PRO A 214 7.47 7.05 -5.09
N LEU A 215 8.27 7.25 -4.03
CA LEU A 215 9.53 8.01 -4.02
C LEU A 215 10.75 7.09 -3.83
N GLY A 216 10.60 5.78 -4.00
CA GLY A 216 11.67 4.79 -3.90
C GLY A 216 12.03 4.35 -2.48
N ALA A 217 11.41 4.88 -1.42
CA ALA A 217 11.63 4.49 -0.01
C ALA A 217 13.13 4.40 0.41
N LYS A 218 13.96 5.34 -0.06
CA LYS A 218 15.40 5.39 0.27
C LYS A 218 15.64 5.26 1.78
N GLY A 219 16.57 4.41 2.16
CA GLY A 219 16.95 4.17 3.57
C GLY A 219 16.17 3.03 4.24
N THR A 220 15.30 2.32 3.52
CA THR A 220 14.64 1.11 4.00
C THR A 220 15.22 -0.14 3.31
N PRO A 221 15.08 -1.35 3.89
CA PRO A 221 15.53 -2.60 3.25
C PRO A 221 14.84 -2.92 1.91
N TRP A 222 13.69 -2.32 1.64
CA TRP A 222 12.93 -2.49 0.40
C TRP A 222 13.00 -1.27 -0.52
N GLY A 223 13.94 -0.36 -0.27
CA GLY A 223 14.01 0.93 -0.95
C GLY A 223 15.17 1.08 -1.93
N THR A 224 15.04 2.11 -2.75
CA THR A 224 16.06 2.53 -3.72
C THR A 224 16.20 4.05 -3.74
N SER A 225 17.39 4.56 -4.03
CA SER A 225 17.62 6.00 -4.27
C SER A 225 17.30 6.42 -5.72
N ARG A 226 17.15 5.48 -6.64
CA ARG A 226 17.04 5.71 -8.09
C ARG A 226 15.92 6.68 -8.48
N VAL A 227 14.80 6.68 -7.75
CA VAL A 227 13.69 7.61 -8.03
C VAL A 227 14.12 9.05 -7.80
N MET A 228 14.63 9.34 -6.61
CA MET A 228 14.99 10.71 -6.21
C MET A 228 16.30 11.21 -6.86
N GLU A 229 17.10 10.30 -7.39
CA GLU A 229 18.37 10.60 -8.08
C GLU A 229 18.24 10.59 -9.62
N SER A 230 17.02 10.35 -10.16
CA SER A 230 16.76 10.34 -11.59
C SER A 230 16.93 11.74 -12.21
N GLU A 231 17.87 11.89 -13.15
CA GLU A 231 18.11 13.16 -13.87
C GLU A 231 16.90 13.54 -14.74
N ILE A 232 16.18 12.56 -15.30
CA ILE A 232 14.96 12.80 -16.10
C ILE A 232 13.87 13.42 -15.19
N LEU A 233 13.64 12.88 -14.00
CA LEU A 233 12.63 13.40 -13.07
C LEU A 233 13.03 14.78 -12.55
N LYS A 234 14.30 15.02 -12.34
CA LYS A 234 14.86 16.31 -11.92
C LYS A 234 14.70 17.39 -13.00
N GLU A 235 14.96 17.04 -14.26
CA GLU A 235 14.75 17.94 -15.41
C GLU A 235 13.27 18.35 -15.49
N ILE A 236 12.35 17.38 -15.43
CA ILE A 236 10.89 17.63 -15.48
C ILE A 236 10.48 18.50 -14.28
N ALA A 237 10.93 18.17 -13.08
CA ALA A 237 10.63 18.93 -11.86
C ALA A 237 11.06 20.40 -12.01
N THR A 238 12.28 20.64 -12.48
CA THR A 238 12.83 21.97 -12.73
C THR A 238 11.99 22.73 -13.76
N SER A 239 11.66 22.09 -14.88
CA SER A 239 10.86 22.72 -15.96
C SER A 239 9.44 23.11 -15.53
N LYS A 240 8.85 22.36 -14.58
CA LYS A 240 7.51 22.61 -14.04
C LYS A 240 7.50 23.50 -12.80
N GLY A 241 8.65 23.84 -12.23
CA GLY A 241 8.73 24.54 -10.94
C GLY A 241 8.12 23.70 -9.80
N LYS A 242 8.26 22.38 -9.86
CA LYS A 242 7.73 21.41 -8.89
C LYS A 242 8.87 20.56 -8.30
N THR A 243 8.61 19.85 -7.21
CA THR A 243 9.58 18.89 -6.65
C THR A 243 9.54 17.55 -7.40
N ILE A 244 10.63 16.77 -7.32
CA ILE A 244 10.65 15.39 -7.86
C ILE A 244 9.51 14.56 -7.23
N ALA A 245 9.25 14.74 -5.94
CA ALA A 245 8.15 14.07 -5.26
C ALA A 245 6.78 14.39 -5.91
N GLN A 246 6.51 15.66 -6.19
CA GLN A 246 5.29 16.07 -6.88
C GLN A 246 5.20 15.48 -8.30
N VAL A 247 6.31 15.44 -9.05
CA VAL A 247 6.35 14.80 -10.38
C VAL A 247 5.99 13.32 -10.30
N CYS A 248 6.59 12.57 -9.36
CA CYS A 248 6.29 11.16 -9.16
C CYS A 248 4.82 10.92 -8.79
N LEU A 249 4.30 11.66 -7.81
CA LEU A 249 2.92 11.54 -7.36
C LEU A 249 1.93 11.95 -8.47
N ARG A 250 2.23 13.01 -9.21
CA ARG A 250 1.44 13.43 -10.36
C ARG A 250 1.44 12.38 -11.46
N TRP A 251 2.59 11.77 -11.76
CA TRP A 251 2.67 10.69 -12.74
C TRP A 251 1.79 9.50 -12.32
N ILE A 252 1.88 9.04 -11.06
CA ILE A 252 1.03 7.94 -10.54
C ILE A 252 -0.45 8.31 -10.68
N TYR A 253 -0.83 9.53 -10.28
CA TYR A 253 -2.20 10.02 -10.42
C TYR A 253 -2.70 9.97 -11.87
N THR A 254 -1.86 10.31 -12.86
CA THR A 254 -2.25 10.26 -14.29
C THR A 254 -2.45 8.85 -14.81
N GLN A 255 -1.93 7.84 -14.12
CA GLN A 255 -2.16 6.43 -14.43
C GLN A 255 -3.49 5.89 -13.87
N GLY A 256 -4.32 6.72 -13.21
CA GLY A 256 -5.55 6.27 -12.57
C GLY A 256 -5.35 5.42 -11.31
N VAL A 257 -4.14 5.43 -10.75
CA VAL A 257 -3.69 4.62 -9.62
C VAL A 257 -3.77 5.44 -8.33
N SER A 258 -4.24 4.87 -7.23
CA SER A 258 -4.09 5.51 -5.92
C SER A 258 -2.67 5.34 -5.38
N VAL A 259 -2.24 6.25 -4.51
CA VAL A 259 -0.89 6.23 -3.96
C VAL A 259 -0.92 6.46 -2.45
N VAL A 260 -0.09 5.71 -1.73
CA VAL A 260 0.18 5.95 -0.31
C VAL A 260 1.60 6.49 -0.15
N VAL A 261 1.71 7.70 0.38
CA VAL A 261 2.98 8.40 0.58
C VAL A 261 3.14 8.77 2.05
N LYS A 262 4.34 8.49 2.60
CA LYS A 262 4.67 8.79 4.00
C LYS A 262 5.45 10.10 4.08
N SER A 263 5.07 10.96 5.02
CA SER A 263 5.88 12.09 5.46
C SER A 263 5.54 12.45 6.91
N PHE A 264 6.55 12.76 7.72
CA PHE A 264 6.38 13.33 9.07
C PHE A 264 6.63 14.85 9.07
N ASP A 265 6.92 15.40 7.90
CA ASP A 265 7.12 16.83 7.68
C ASP A 265 5.83 17.47 7.15
N LYS A 266 5.33 18.48 7.86
CA LYS A 266 4.07 19.16 7.56
C LYS A 266 4.06 19.84 6.19
N GLU A 267 5.17 20.43 5.78
CA GLU A 267 5.24 21.14 4.50
C GLU A 267 5.27 20.11 3.35
N ARG A 268 6.04 19.02 3.49
CA ARG A 268 6.01 17.92 2.52
C ARG A 268 4.63 17.24 2.43
N MET A 269 3.89 17.14 3.53
CA MET A 269 2.49 16.64 3.48
C MET A 269 1.62 17.50 2.59
N LYS A 270 1.76 18.83 2.66
CA LYS A 270 1.02 19.77 1.79
C LYS A 270 1.49 19.70 0.34
N GLU A 271 2.82 19.67 0.12
CA GLU A 271 3.42 19.51 -1.20
C GLU A 271 2.94 18.26 -1.91
N ASN A 272 2.83 17.13 -1.19
CA ASN A 272 2.33 15.86 -1.72
C ASN A 272 0.85 15.95 -2.19
N LEU A 273 0.07 16.90 -1.67
CA LEU A 273 -1.30 17.16 -2.10
C LEU A 273 -1.38 18.23 -3.21
N ASP A 274 -0.31 18.97 -3.46
CA ASP A 274 -0.22 20.00 -4.51
C ASP A 274 0.15 19.37 -5.86
N ILE A 275 -0.70 18.43 -6.33
CA ILE A 275 -0.49 17.68 -7.56
C ILE A 275 -1.68 17.68 -8.52
N PHE A 276 -2.79 18.37 -8.19
CA PHE A 276 -4.04 18.24 -8.95
C PHE A 276 -4.26 19.38 -9.96
N ASP A 277 -3.63 20.53 -9.81
CA ASP A 277 -3.87 21.76 -10.55
C ASP A 277 -2.93 22.01 -11.75
N TRP A 278 -2.00 21.10 -12.00
CA TRP A 278 -1.04 21.13 -13.11
C TRP A 278 -0.94 19.78 -13.82
N LYS A 279 -0.24 19.73 -14.96
CA LYS A 279 -0.18 18.53 -15.81
C LYS A 279 1.25 18.24 -16.27
N LEU A 280 1.58 16.97 -16.40
CA LEU A 280 2.70 16.48 -17.21
C LEU A 280 2.31 16.58 -18.69
N SER A 281 3.22 17.09 -19.53
CA SER A 281 3.03 17.11 -20.98
C SER A 281 3.20 15.70 -21.59
N ALA A 282 2.80 15.51 -22.84
CA ALA A 282 3.06 14.26 -23.56
C ALA A 282 4.56 13.97 -23.65
N GLU A 283 5.41 15.01 -23.82
CA GLU A 283 6.86 14.87 -23.82
C GLU A 283 7.40 14.42 -22.45
N ASP A 284 6.90 15.00 -21.34
CA ASP A 284 7.28 14.58 -19.98
C ASP A 284 6.92 13.09 -19.75
N LEU A 285 5.71 12.68 -20.14
CA LEU A 285 5.26 11.29 -20.01
C LEU A 285 6.13 10.35 -20.85
N HIS A 286 6.45 10.74 -22.09
CA HIS A 286 7.33 9.95 -22.95
C HIS A 286 8.73 9.81 -22.35
N LYS A 287 9.31 10.88 -21.80
CA LYS A 287 10.62 10.83 -21.11
C LYS A 287 10.56 9.87 -19.91
N ILE A 288 9.47 9.90 -19.13
CA ILE A 288 9.28 9.00 -17.98
C ILE A 288 9.18 7.53 -18.45
N GLU A 289 8.47 7.25 -19.54
CA GLU A 289 8.34 5.91 -20.11
C GLU A 289 9.69 5.29 -20.50
N GLN A 290 10.67 6.12 -20.88
CA GLN A 290 12.01 5.67 -21.27
C GLN A 290 12.94 5.41 -20.07
N ILE A 291 12.53 5.69 -18.84
CA ILE A 291 13.35 5.41 -17.66
C ILE A 291 13.59 3.90 -17.53
N PRO A 292 14.84 3.44 -17.40
CA PRO A 292 15.13 2.03 -17.18
C PRO A 292 14.43 1.48 -15.95
N GLN A 293 13.68 0.39 -16.14
CA GLN A 293 12.86 -0.19 -15.09
C GLN A 293 13.69 -1.06 -14.15
N SER A 294 13.44 -0.93 -12.87
CA SER A 294 14.11 -1.71 -11.82
C SER A 294 13.28 -1.72 -10.55
N ARG A 295 12.95 -2.91 -10.09
CA ARG A 295 12.28 -3.13 -8.82
C ARG A 295 13.19 -2.71 -7.64
N GLY A 296 12.64 -2.02 -6.64
CA GLY A 296 13.35 -1.66 -5.40
C GLY A 296 13.24 -2.78 -4.36
N SER A 297 12.04 -3.33 -4.18
CA SER A 297 11.79 -4.41 -3.22
C SER A 297 12.01 -5.77 -3.86
N LEU A 298 13.17 -6.37 -3.66
CA LEU A 298 13.51 -7.72 -4.18
C LEU A 298 12.90 -8.84 -3.32
N ALA A 299 12.53 -8.53 -2.07
CA ALA A 299 11.97 -9.50 -1.11
C ALA A 299 12.89 -10.71 -0.80
N GLU A 300 14.19 -10.53 -0.90
CA GLU A 300 15.23 -11.56 -0.71
C GLU A 300 15.09 -12.30 0.63
N VAL A 301 14.53 -11.66 1.63
CA VAL A 301 14.27 -12.26 2.96
C VAL A 301 13.40 -13.52 2.90
N TYR A 302 12.65 -13.73 1.81
CA TYR A 302 11.83 -14.93 1.60
C TYR A 302 12.52 -16.02 0.77
N ILE A 303 13.76 -15.80 0.31
CA ILE A 303 14.53 -16.78 -0.48
C ILE A 303 15.27 -17.70 0.48
N THR A 304 15.00 -18.99 0.41
CA THR A 304 15.67 -19.98 1.25
C THR A 304 15.83 -21.33 0.54
N GLU A 305 16.82 -22.12 0.95
CA GLU A 305 17.06 -23.44 0.36
C GLU A 305 15.89 -24.43 0.55
N LYS A 306 15.13 -24.32 1.65
CA LYS A 306 14.03 -25.25 1.99
C LYS A 306 12.64 -24.66 1.77
N GLY A 307 12.52 -23.35 1.70
CA GLY A 307 11.25 -22.65 1.54
C GLY A 307 10.66 -22.76 0.12
N PRO A 308 9.52 -22.13 -0.12
CA PRO A 308 8.82 -22.16 -1.41
C PRO A 308 9.50 -21.32 -2.50
N PHE A 309 10.35 -20.37 -2.13
CA PHE A 309 11.04 -19.48 -3.07
C PHE A 309 12.54 -19.74 -3.05
N LYS A 310 13.14 -19.97 -4.21
CA LYS A 310 14.57 -20.26 -4.41
C LYS A 310 15.33 -19.10 -5.03
N SER A 311 14.60 -18.19 -5.65
CA SER A 311 15.16 -17.03 -6.36
C SER A 311 14.19 -15.86 -6.33
N ILE A 312 14.67 -14.68 -6.74
CA ILE A 312 13.84 -13.49 -6.95
C ILE A 312 12.78 -13.76 -8.02
N GLU A 313 13.14 -14.52 -9.07
CA GLU A 313 12.22 -14.92 -10.14
C GLU A 313 11.04 -15.75 -9.60
N ASP A 314 11.29 -16.64 -8.64
CA ASP A 314 10.22 -17.43 -8.01
C ASP A 314 9.25 -16.56 -7.22
N ILE A 315 9.77 -15.56 -6.49
CA ILE A 315 8.95 -14.62 -5.73
C ILE A 315 8.09 -13.77 -6.66
N TRP A 316 8.68 -13.25 -7.72
CA TRP A 316 8.04 -12.28 -8.60
C TRP A 316 7.55 -12.89 -9.92
N ASP A 317 7.62 -14.21 -10.10
CA ASP A 317 7.18 -14.94 -11.31
C ASP A 317 7.78 -14.38 -12.61
N GLY A 318 9.02 -13.88 -12.54
CA GLY A 318 9.71 -13.22 -13.66
C GLY A 318 9.28 -11.77 -13.94
N GLU A 319 8.43 -11.18 -13.12
CA GLU A 319 8.06 -9.75 -13.18
C GLU A 319 9.07 -8.92 -12.36
N ILE A 320 10.34 -8.86 -12.83
CA ILE A 320 11.48 -8.22 -12.17
C ILE A 320 12.15 -7.18 -13.07
#